data_3a391b6a43d7cab514d25b3fee073225
#
_entry.id   3a391b6a43d7cab514d25b3fee073225
#
_cell.length_a   1.000
_cell.length_b   1.000
_cell.length_c   1.000
_cell.angle_alpha   90.00
_cell.angle_beta   90.00
_cell.angle_gamma   90.00
#
_symmetry.space_group_name_H-M   'P 1'
#
loop_
_entity.id
_entity.type
_entity.pdbx_description
1 polymer ?
#
loop_
_entity_poly.entity_id
_entity_poly.type
_entity_poly.pdbx_seq_one_letter_code
_entity_poly.pdbx_strand_id
1 'polypeptide(L)'
;KLTKDPIWFLLRKVTVPASVGSLFQTFYNLVDTWFAGRISAEAIAAIAKSFPIYFTIIAIGVGLTAGTNTLIGNNLGANNKKKASLFIAQSIIFAIFLSVLVTFFGLNVSDFLLSLMGSDPDGIILSREYLDIIFYGTIIVLIQISLNGTLNAQGDTKSYRNVLIFTLFLNIFLNP
;
A
#
# COMPACT_ATOMS: atom_id res chain seq x y z
N LYS A 1 13.83 -6.34 -23.22
CA LYS A 1 13.51 -7.53 -22.39
C LYS A 1 14.38 -7.47 -21.14
N LEU A 2 13.82 -7.63 -19.93
CA LEU A 2 14.55 -7.51 -18.66
C LEU A 2 15.81 -8.39 -18.58
N THR A 3 15.85 -9.51 -19.30
CA THR A 3 16.96 -10.45 -19.33
C THR A 3 17.98 -10.23 -20.45
N LYS A 4 17.72 -9.31 -21.39
CA LYS A 4 18.55 -9.15 -22.60
C LYS A 4 19.09 -7.73 -22.81
N ASP A 5 18.45 -6.73 -22.20
CA ASP A 5 18.85 -5.32 -22.36
C ASP A 5 20.06 -4.99 -21.45
N PRO A 6 20.91 -4.02 -21.82
CA PRO A 6 22.04 -3.59 -20.99
C PRO A 6 21.57 -3.11 -19.61
N ILE A 7 22.34 -3.43 -18.57
CA ILE A 7 22.02 -3.11 -17.17
C ILE A 7 21.70 -1.62 -16.98
N TRP A 8 22.51 -0.74 -17.58
CA TRP A 8 22.32 0.71 -17.47
C TRP A 8 20.98 1.19 -18.06
N PHE A 9 20.56 0.58 -19.15
CA PHE A 9 19.26 0.88 -19.76
C PHE A 9 18.11 0.39 -18.88
N LEU A 10 18.25 -0.81 -18.29
CA LEU A 10 17.26 -1.36 -17.37
C LEU A 10 17.13 -0.54 -16.09
N LEU A 11 18.25 -0.09 -15.51
CA LEU A 11 18.24 0.81 -14.37
C LEU A 11 17.43 2.09 -14.68
N ARG A 12 17.71 2.76 -15.78
CA ARG A 12 16.93 3.95 -16.17
C ARG A 12 15.46 3.64 -16.44
N LYS A 13 15.16 2.52 -17.07
CA LYS A 13 13.81 2.15 -17.47
C LYS A 13 12.93 1.76 -16.28
N VAL A 14 13.48 1.14 -15.25
CA VAL A 14 12.76 0.63 -14.08
C VAL A 14 12.93 1.55 -12.87
N THR A 15 14.17 1.93 -12.55
CA THR A 15 14.46 2.68 -11.32
C THR A 15 13.95 4.11 -11.37
N VAL A 16 14.14 4.81 -12.50
CA VAL A 16 13.68 6.21 -12.59
C VAL A 16 12.17 6.34 -12.44
N PRO A 17 11.31 5.57 -13.16
CA PRO A 17 9.87 5.64 -12.92
C PRO A 17 9.45 5.23 -11.52
N ALA A 18 10.11 4.23 -10.94
CA ALA A 18 9.84 3.80 -9.55
C ALA A 18 10.19 4.89 -8.54
N SER A 19 11.36 5.52 -8.66
CA SER A 19 11.79 6.62 -7.79
C SER A 19 10.86 7.83 -7.91
N VAL A 20 10.43 8.19 -9.12
CA VAL A 20 9.44 9.24 -9.35
C VAL A 20 8.12 8.87 -8.67
N GLY A 21 7.66 7.62 -8.81
CA GLY A 21 6.46 7.13 -8.11
C GLY A 21 6.56 7.28 -6.59
N SER A 22 7.70 6.90 -6.00
CA SER A 22 7.93 7.05 -4.55
C SER A 22 7.93 8.51 -4.09
N LEU A 23 8.45 9.44 -4.91
CA LEU A 23 8.37 10.87 -4.65
C LEU A 23 6.91 11.35 -4.59
N PHE A 24 6.08 10.96 -5.57
CA PHE A 24 4.66 11.33 -5.57
C PHE A 24 3.90 10.71 -4.40
N GLN A 25 4.25 9.49 -3.98
CA GLN A 25 3.70 8.87 -2.77
C GLN A 25 4.06 9.67 -1.51
N THR A 26 5.30 10.16 -1.42
CA THR A 26 5.73 11.01 -0.30
C THR A 26 4.97 12.33 -0.28
N PHE A 27 4.80 12.99 -1.43
CA PHE A 27 4.00 14.21 -1.53
C PHE A 27 2.53 13.97 -1.16
N TYR A 28 1.94 12.85 -1.57
CA TYR A 28 0.60 12.45 -1.18
C TYR A 28 0.46 12.42 0.36
N ASN A 29 1.35 11.71 1.04
CA ASN A 29 1.35 11.62 2.51
C ASN A 29 1.57 12.99 3.19
N LEU A 30 2.40 13.85 2.59
CA LEU A 30 2.65 15.19 3.11
C LEU A 30 1.41 16.08 3.01
N VAL A 31 0.68 16.00 1.90
CA VAL A 31 -0.58 16.70 1.69
C VAL A 31 -1.62 16.25 2.72
N ASP A 32 -1.81 14.96 2.91
CA ASP A 32 -2.74 14.42 3.90
C ASP A 32 -2.42 14.90 5.32
N THR A 33 -1.13 14.83 5.71
CA THR A 33 -0.68 15.29 7.03
C THR A 33 -0.91 16.80 7.21
N TRP A 34 -0.69 17.59 6.15
CA TRP A 34 -0.91 19.04 6.19
C TRP A 34 -2.39 19.37 6.38
N PHE A 35 -3.30 18.69 5.66
CA PHE A 35 -4.74 18.88 5.85
C PHE A 35 -5.20 18.43 7.23
N ALA A 36 -4.75 17.29 7.72
CA ALA A 36 -5.04 16.81 9.08
C ALA A 36 -4.60 17.85 10.14
N GLY A 37 -3.43 18.49 9.94
CA GLY A 37 -2.95 19.54 10.82
C GLY A 37 -3.79 20.81 10.85
N ARG A 38 -4.61 21.03 9.82
CA ARG A 38 -5.57 22.15 9.79
C ARG A 38 -6.88 21.86 10.53
N ILE A 39 -7.17 20.59 10.78
CA ILE A 39 -8.36 20.20 11.54
C ILE A 39 -8.12 20.45 13.02
N SER A 40 -7.17 19.76 13.63
CA SER A 40 -6.77 19.98 15.03
C SER A 40 -5.45 19.29 15.37
N ALA A 41 -4.85 19.67 16.52
CA ALA A 41 -3.66 18.98 17.04
C ALA A 41 -3.98 17.54 17.47
N GLU A 42 -5.20 17.30 17.96
CA GLU A 42 -5.72 15.99 18.36
C GLU A 42 -5.82 15.05 17.15
N ALA A 43 -6.22 15.55 15.97
CA ALA A 43 -6.27 14.78 14.74
C ALA A 43 -4.89 14.28 14.32
N ILE A 44 -3.85 15.14 14.39
CA ILE A 44 -2.47 14.71 14.15
C ILE A 44 -2.02 13.66 15.17
N ALA A 45 -2.34 13.87 16.45
CA ALA A 45 -1.97 12.94 17.51
C ALA A 45 -2.65 11.57 17.31
N ALA A 46 -3.91 11.54 16.88
CA ALA A 46 -4.65 10.31 16.58
C ALA A 46 -4.02 9.56 15.40
N ILE A 47 -3.66 10.25 14.30
CA ILE A 47 -2.95 9.66 13.17
C ILE A 47 -1.60 9.10 13.61
N ALA A 48 -0.82 9.84 14.41
CA ALA A 48 0.49 9.41 14.90
C ALA A 48 0.39 8.16 15.76
N LYS A 49 -0.60 8.08 16.66
CA LYS A 49 -0.88 6.90 17.50
C LYS A 49 -1.37 5.70 16.67
N SER A 50 -2.08 5.94 15.58
CA SER A 50 -2.57 4.89 14.67
C SER A 50 -1.47 4.33 13.75
N PHE A 51 -0.37 5.06 13.56
CA PHE A 51 0.69 4.73 12.60
C PHE A 51 1.29 3.33 12.78
N PRO A 52 1.63 2.83 13.99
CA PRO A 52 2.18 1.48 14.14
C PRO A 52 1.21 0.38 13.70
N ILE A 53 -0.09 0.58 13.91
CA ILE A 53 -1.14 -0.36 13.50
C ILE A 53 -1.27 -0.33 11.97
N TYR A 54 -1.35 0.87 11.38
CA TYR A 54 -1.37 1.06 9.93
C TYR A 54 -0.11 0.48 9.26
N PHE A 55 1.06 0.67 9.86
CA PHE A 55 2.33 0.14 9.34
C PHE A 55 2.33 -1.40 9.28
N THR A 56 1.62 -2.08 10.17
CA THR A 56 1.44 -3.53 10.11
C THR A 56 0.70 -3.96 8.85
N ILE A 57 -0.32 -3.21 8.42
CA ILE A 57 -1.04 -3.45 7.17
C ILE A 57 -0.09 -3.29 5.97
N ILE A 58 0.72 -2.22 6.00
CA ILE A 58 1.73 -1.99 4.94
C ILE A 58 2.76 -3.12 4.91
N ALA A 59 3.23 -3.60 6.06
CA ALA A 59 4.20 -4.70 6.13
C ALA A 59 3.64 -6.00 5.52
N ILE A 60 2.37 -6.33 5.78
CA ILE A 60 1.66 -7.45 5.14
C ILE A 60 1.62 -7.23 3.62
N GLY A 61 1.30 -6.01 3.17
CA GLY A 61 1.29 -5.64 1.76
C GLY A 61 2.66 -5.79 1.08
N VAL A 62 3.74 -5.39 1.74
CA VAL A 62 5.12 -5.58 1.24
C VAL A 62 5.43 -7.06 1.06
N GLY A 63 5.07 -7.91 2.02
CA GLY A 63 5.21 -9.36 1.89
C GLY A 63 4.43 -9.93 0.71
N LEU A 64 3.18 -9.49 0.55
CA LEU A 64 2.33 -9.88 -0.58
C LEU A 64 2.94 -9.46 -1.93
N THR A 65 3.43 -8.22 -2.04
CA THR A 65 4.11 -7.74 -3.25
C THR A 65 5.35 -8.55 -3.58
N ALA A 66 6.19 -8.82 -2.59
CA ALA A 66 7.42 -9.58 -2.78
C ALA A 66 7.13 -11.01 -3.25
N GLY A 67 6.18 -11.69 -2.64
CA GLY A 67 5.74 -13.02 -3.04
C GLY A 67 5.15 -13.04 -4.46
N THR A 68 4.23 -12.14 -4.75
CA THR A 68 3.57 -12.00 -6.06
C THR A 68 4.60 -11.72 -7.15
N ASN A 69 5.48 -10.74 -6.93
CA ASN A 69 6.52 -10.36 -7.89
C ASN A 69 7.47 -11.54 -8.17
N THR A 70 7.90 -12.25 -7.14
CA THR A 70 8.82 -13.39 -7.28
C THR A 70 8.19 -14.54 -8.06
N LEU A 71 6.98 -14.97 -7.68
CA LEU A 71 6.31 -16.09 -8.32
C LEU A 71 5.96 -15.79 -9.79
N ILE A 72 5.43 -14.63 -10.07
CA ILE A 72 5.07 -14.22 -11.43
C ILE A 72 6.35 -14.00 -12.26
N GLY A 73 7.33 -13.27 -11.72
CA GLY A 73 8.57 -12.96 -12.42
C GLY A 73 9.36 -14.19 -12.82
N ASN A 74 9.51 -15.17 -11.91
CA ASN A 74 10.18 -16.44 -12.19
C ASN A 74 9.46 -17.23 -13.30
N ASN A 75 8.13 -17.29 -13.28
CA ASN A 75 7.38 -18.01 -14.30
C ASN A 75 7.38 -17.29 -15.65
N LEU A 76 7.38 -15.97 -15.68
CA LEU A 76 7.57 -15.20 -16.92
C LEU A 76 8.98 -15.37 -17.48
N GLY A 77 10.00 -15.39 -16.62
CA GLY A 77 11.39 -15.66 -17.00
C GLY A 77 11.57 -17.06 -17.59
N ALA A 78 10.90 -18.06 -17.04
CA ALA A 78 10.84 -19.44 -17.54
C ALA A 78 9.91 -19.62 -18.76
N ASN A 79 9.35 -18.54 -19.32
CA ASN A 79 8.39 -18.53 -20.41
C ASN A 79 7.10 -19.35 -20.15
N ASN A 80 6.75 -19.57 -18.87
CA ASN A 80 5.55 -20.28 -18.46
C ASN A 80 4.39 -19.31 -18.15
N LYS A 81 3.83 -18.74 -19.22
CA LYS A 81 2.74 -17.75 -19.13
C LYS A 81 1.49 -18.29 -18.41
N LYS A 82 1.20 -19.61 -18.58
CA LYS A 82 0.03 -20.24 -17.95
C LYS A 82 0.14 -20.22 -16.43
N LYS A 83 1.30 -20.60 -15.87
CA LYS A 83 1.54 -20.54 -14.43
C LYS A 83 1.62 -19.09 -13.93
N ALA A 84 2.23 -18.18 -14.68
CA ALA A 84 2.25 -16.77 -14.33
C ALA A 84 0.83 -16.20 -14.18
N SER A 85 -0.07 -16.48 -15.14
CA SER A 85 -1.48 -16.07 -15.06
C SER A 85 -2.22 -16.69 -13.87
N LEU A 86 -1.94 -17.96 -13.54
CA LEU A 86 -2.49 -18.62 -12.36
C LEU A 86 -2.06 -17.90 -11.06
N PHE A 87 -0.78 -17.56 -10.93
CA PHE A 87 -0.27 -16.84 -9.75
C PHE A 87 -0.84 -15.42 -9.64
N ILE A 88 -1.14 -14.75 -10.76
CA ILE A 88 -1.85 -13.47 -10.73
C ILE A 88 -3.23 -13.62 -10.10
N ALA A 89 -4.02 -14.61 -10.54
CA ALA A 89 -5.34 -14.87 -9.97
C ALA A 89 -5.25 -15.25 -8.48
N GLN A 90 -4.33 -16.14 -8.13
CA GLN A 90 -4.11 -16.57 -6.74
C GLN A 90 -3.68 -15.41 -5.84
N SER A 91 -2.84 -14.48 -6.31
CA SER A 91 -2.41 -13.34 -5.51
C SER A 91 -3.55 -12.37 -5.20
N ILE A 92 -4.51 -12.19 -6.12
CA ILE A 92 -5.71 -11.38 -5.87
C ILE A 92 -6.61 -12.07 -4.84
N ILE A 93 -6.87 -13.37 -4.99
CA ILE A 93 -7.69 -14.13 -4.03
C ILE A 93 -7.04 -14.10 -2.65
N PHE A 94 -5.71 -14.26 -2.58
CA PHE A 94 -4.97 -14.20 -1.33
C PHE A 94 -4.98 -12.80 -0.71
N ALA A 95 -4.93 -11.73 -1.52
CA ALA A 95 -5.09 -10.36 -1.07
C ALA A 95 -6.47 -10.13 -0.43
N ILE A 96 -7.54 -10.65 -1.03
CA ILE A 96 -8.90 -10.59 -0.47
C ILE A 96 -8.96 -11.35 0.85
N PHE A 97 -8.43 -12.57 0.90
CA PHE A 97 -8.40 -13.38 2.13
C PHE A 97 -7.65 -12.67 3.26
N LEU A 98 -6.45 -12.14 2.98
CA LEU A 98 -5.67 -11.36 3.95
C LEU A 98 -6.41 -10.10 4.41
N SER A 99 -7.09 -9.40 3.50
CA SER A 99 -7.84 -8.19 3.86
C SER A 99 -8.97 -8.49 4.84
N VAL A 100 -9.69 -9.59 4.64
CA VAL A 100 -10.75 -10.02 5.57
C VAL A 100 -10.17 -10.33 6.95
N LEU A 101 -9.04 -11.05 7.00
CA LEU A 101 -8.36 -11.34 8.27
C LEU A 101 -7.90 -10.05 8.96
N VAL A 102 -7.22 -9.17 8.23
CA VAL A 102 -6.71 -7.90 8.78
C VAL A 102 -7.84 -7.02 9.29
N THR A 103 -8.92 -6.90 8.53
CA THR A 103 -10.11 -6.14 8.95
C THR A 103 -10.74 -6.76 10.19
N PHE A 104 -10.95 -8.07 10.21
CA PHE A 104 -11.54 -8.76 11.36
C PHE A 104 -10.71 -8.58 12.63
N PHE A 105 -9.41 -8.87 12.58
CA PHE A 105 -8.54 -8.69 13.74
C PHE A 105 -8.35 -7.22 14.10
N GLY A 106 -8.19 -6.35 13.10
CA GLY A 106 -8.01 -4.92 13.30
C GLY A 106 -9.16 -4.30 14.08
N LEU A 107 -10.40 -4.52 13.64
CA LEU A 107 -11.59 -3.99 14.30
C LEU A 107 -11.79 -4.51 15.75
N ASN A 108 -11.30 -5.72 16.05
CA ASN A 108 -11.47 -6.32 17.38
C ASN A 108 -10.31 -6.07 18.34
N VAL A 109 -9.11 -5.74 17.86
CA VAL A 109 -7.89 -5.66 18.66
C VAL A 109 -7.37 -4.22 18.79
N SER A 110 -7.81 -3.30 17.94
CA SER A 110 -7.28 -1.93 17.89
C SER A 110 -7.39 -1.18 19.22
N ASP A 111 -8.50 -1.27 19.94
CA ASP A 111 -8.67 -0.60 21.25
C ASP A 111 -7.65 -1.09 22.27
N PHE A 112 -7.44 -2.40 22.32
CA PHE A 112 -6.44 -2.99 23.21
C PHE A 112 -5.04 -2.49 22.86
N LEU A 113 -4.68 -2.45 21.57
CA LEU A 113 -3.37 -1.95 21.15
C LEU A 113 -3.19 -0.47 21.44
N LEU A 114 -4.21 0.36 21.20
CA LEU A 114 -4.18 1.79 21.49
C LEU A 114 -4.05 2.05 23.00
N SER A 115 -4.72 1.26 23.84
CA SER A 115 -4.60 1.36 25.31
C SER A 115 -3.19 1.01 25.78
N LEU A 116 -2.56 -0.03 25.21
CA LEU A 116 -1.16 -0.38 25.50
C LEU A 116 -0.17 0.71 25.11
N MET A 117 -0.52 1.51 24.10
CA MET A 117 0.31 2.64 23.64
C MET A 117 0.11 3.91 24.49
N GLY A 118 -0.62 3.82 25.59
CA GLY A 118 -0.81 4.93 26.53
C GLY A 118 -1.74 6.02 26.01
N SER A 119 -2.69 5.67 25.15
CA SER A 119 -3.73 6.60 24.72
C SER A 119 -4.73 6.83 25.84
N ASP A 120 -5.10 8.09 26.04
CA ASP A 120 -6.23 8.49 26.88
C ASP A 120 -7.57 8.08 26.23
N PRO A 121 -8.68 8.01 26.97
CA PRO A 121 -9.96 7.55 26.43
C PRO A 121 -10.42 8.31 25.18
N ASP A 122 -10.27 9.63 25.16
CA ASP A 122 -10.67 10.48 24.03
C ASP A 122 -9.75 10.24 22.82
N GLY A 123 -8.45 10.08 23.05
CA GLY A 123 -7.48 9.72 22.03
C GLY A 123 -7.69 8.34 21.42
N ILE A 124 -8.20 7.36 22.21
CA ILE A 124 -8.59 6.05 21.71
C ILE A 124 -9.77 6.19 20.74
N ILE A 125 -10.81 6.93 21.11
CA ILE A 125 -12.00 7.12 20.27
C ILE A 125 -11.60 7.70 18.90
N LEU A 126 -10.86 8.80 18.91
CA LEU A 126 -10.46 9.49 17.67
C LEU A 126 -9.53 8.63 16.79
N SER A 127 -8.57 7.93 17.42
CA SER A 127 -7.67 7.02 16.69
C SER A 127 -8.43 5.83 16.11
N ARG A 128 -9.45 5.33 16.82
CA ARG A 128 -10.29 4.25 16.36
C ARG A 128 -11.13 4.64 15.15
N GLU A 129 -11.80 5.78 15.19
CA GLU A 129 -12.58 6.27 14.03
C GLU A 129 -11.71 6.33 12.77
N TYR A 130 -10.48 6.80 12.90
CA TYR A 130 -9.52 6.83 11.80
C TYR A 130 -9.12 5.41 11.34
N LEU A 131 -8.80 4.50 12.27
CA LEU A 131 -8.40 3.13 11.96
C LEU A 131 -9.53 2.30 11.35
N ASP A 132 -10.76 2.49 11.78
CA ASP A 132 -11.92 1.76 11.27
C ASP A 132 -12.10 2.02 9.76
N ILE A 133 -11.93 3.27 9.32
CA ILE A 133 -11.95 3.62 7.89
C ILE A 133 -10.83 2.89 7.13
N ILE A 134 -9.63 2.85 7.71
CA ILE A 134 -8.48 2.14 7.11
C ILE A 134 -8.76 0.64 7.03
N PHE A 135 -9.30 0.02 8.09
CA PHE A 135 -9.61 -1.40 8.09
C PHE A 135 -10.68 -1.76 7.05
N TYR A 136 -11.74 -0.98 6.92
CA TYR A 136 -12.73 -1.19 5.86
C TYR A 136 -12.14 -0.97 4.46
N GLY A 137 -11.20 -0.05 4.30
CA GLY A 137 -10.47 0.20 3.05
C GLY A 137 -9.39 -0.82 2.73
N THR A 138 -8.99 -1.67 3.68
CA THR A 138 -7.84 -2.60 3.53
C THR A 138 -7.99 -3.53 2.32
N ILE A 139 -9.20 -3.94 1.98
CA ILE A 139 -9.46 -4.79 0.80
C ILE A 139 -8.99 -4.12 -0.50
N ILE A 140 -9.28 -2.84 -0.66
CA ILE A 140 -8.88 -2.07 -1.85
C ILE A 140 -7.36 -1.92 -1.87
N VAL A 141 -6.76 -1.60 -0.71
CA VAL A 141 -5.32 -1.41 -0.55
C VAL A 141 -4.55 -2.69 -0.87
N LEU A 142 -4.93 -3.85 -0.32
CA LEU A 142 -4.22 -5.11 -0.55
C LEU A 142 -4.38 -5.62 -1.99
N ILE A 143 -5.55 -5.44 -2.61
CA ILE A 143 -5.74 -5.75 -4.04
C ILE A 143 -4.84 -4.86 -4.89
N GLN A 144 -4.79 -3.55 -4.65
CA GLN A 144 -3.92 -2.61 -5.34
C GLN A 144 -2.44 -3.01 -5.21
N ILE A 145 -2.02 -3.37 -4.00
CA ILE A 145 -0.65 -3.84 -3.72
C ILE A 145 -0.32 -5.11 -4.49
N SER A 146 -1.24 -6.08 -4.56
CA SER A 146 -1.08 -7.31 -5.33
C SER A 146 -0.96 -7.03 -6.84
N LEU A 147 -1.79 -6.13 -7.37
CA LEU A 147 -1.73 -5.70 -8.77
C LEU A 147 -0.41 -4.98 -9.08
N ASN A 148 0.09 -4.14 -8.16
CA ASN A 148 1.39 -3.49 -8.28
C ASN A 148 2.52 -4.53 -8.33
N GLY A 149 2.51 -5.57 -7.48
CA GLY A 149 3.45 -6.68 -7.55
C GLY A 149 3.43 -7.38 -8.92
N THR A 150 2.24 -7.55 -9.50
CA THR A 150 2.06 -8.10 -10.85
C THR A 150 2.69 -7.22 -11.94
N LEU A 151 2.47 -5.91 -11.89
CA LEU A 151 3.07 -4.95 -12.83
C LEU A 151 4.59 -4.92 -12.70
N ASN A 152 5.11 -4.90 -11.48
CA ASN A 152 6.53 -4.94 -11.20
C ASN A 152 7.20 -6.22 -11.75
N ALA A 153 6.55 -7.39 -11.61
CA ALA A 153 7.01 -8.65 -12.17
C ALA A 153 7.15 -8.61 -13.71
N GLN A 154 6.33 -7.80 -14.36
CA GLN A 154 6.38 -7.57 -15.82
C GLN A 154 7.35 -6.45 -16.20
N GLY A 155 7.95 -5.75 -15.23
CA GLY A 155 8.82 -4.60 -15.46
C GLY A 155 8.06 -3.31 -15.83
N ASP A 156 6.75 -3.27 -15.59
CA ASP A 156 5.92 -2.08 -15.79
C ASP A 156 5.81 -1.26 -14.51
N THR A 157 6.79 -0.41 -14.29
CA THR A 157 6.79 0.58 -13.20
C THR A 157 6.13 1.90 -13.61
N LYS A 158 5.87 2.10 -14.91
CA LYS A 158 5.30 3.35 -15.42
C LYS A 158 3.81 3.46 -15.14
N SER A 159 3.08 2.37 -15.28
CA SER A 159 1.64 2.34 -15.00
C SER A 159 1.36 2.70 -13.55
N TYR A 160 2.08 2.11 -12.61
CA TYR A 160 1.95 2.44 -11.19
C TYR A 160 2.30 3.90 -10.89
N ARG A 161 3.42 4.40 -11.41
CA ARG A 161 3.79 5.82 -11.29
C ARG A 161 2.69 6.75 -11.79
N ASN A 162 2.08 6.47 -12.95
CA ASN A 162 1.03 7.32 -13.51
C ASN A 162 -0.22 7.34 -12.61
N VAL A 163 -0.58 6.21 -12.00
CA VAL A 163 -1.64 6.13 -11.00
C VAL A 163 -1.31 7.02 -9.80
N LEU A 164 -0.07 6.96 -9.26
CA LEU A 164 0.34 7.79 -8.13
C LEU A 164 0.30 9.30 -8.44
N ILE A 165 0.70 9.69 -9.65
CA ILE A 165 0.59 11.08 -10.09
C ILE A 165 -0.88 11.51 -10.14
N PHE A 166 -1.74 10.70 -10.76
CA PHE A 166 -3.17 11.00 -10.85
C PHE A 166 -3.84 11.08 -9.47
N THR A 167 -3.54 10.14 -8.58
CA THR A 167 -4.10 10.12 -7.22
C THR A 167 -3.62 11.30 -6.38
N LEU A 168 -2.38 11.78 -6.55
CA LEU A 168 -1.92 12.99 -5.86
C LEU A 168 -2.76 14.22 -6.27
N PHE A 169 -2.99 14.42 -7.58
CA PHE A 169 -3.84 15.53 -8.02
C PHE A 169 -5.27 15.40 -7.48
N LEU A 170 -5.83 14.18 -7.53
CA LEU A 170 -7.16 13.92 -6.98
C LEU A 170 -7.22 14.22 -5.48
N ASN A 171 -6.20 13.81 -4.73
CA ASN A 171 -6.08 14.07 -3.29
C ASN A 171 -6.08 15.57 -2.97
N ILE A 172 -5.31 16.37 -3.71
CA ILE A 172 -5.26 17.84 -3.53
C ILE A 172 -6.65 18.48 -3.76
N PHE A 173 -7.46 17.93 -4.67
CA PHE A 173 -8.81 18.45 -4.96
C PHE A 173 -9.89 17.94 -4.02
N LEU A 174 -9.72 16.75 -3.43
CA LEU A 174 -10.74 16.11 -2.58
C LEU A 174 -10.55 16.38 -1.08
N ASN A 175 -9.34 16.74 -0.64
CA ASN A 175 -9.05 17.02 0.77
C ASN A 175 -9.58 18.37 1.30
N PRO A 176 -9.79 19.44 0.53
CA PRO A 176 -10.52 20.61 1.01
C PRO A 176 -11.98 20.30 1.18
#